data_602f81983ed03acd55c31d8f7b90e056
#
_entry.id   602f81983ed03acd55c31d8f7b90e056
#
_cell.length_a   1.000
_cell.length_b   1.000
_cell.length_c   1.000
_cell.angle_alpha   90.00
_cell.angle_beta   90.00
_cell.angle_gamma   90.00
#
_symmetry.space_group_name_H-M   'P 1'
#
loop_
_entity.id
_entity.type
_entity.pdbx_description
1 polymer ?
#
loop_
_entity_poly.entity_id
_entity_poly.type
_entity_poly.pdbx_seq_one_letter_code
_entity_poly.pdbx_strand_id
1 'polypeptide(L)'
;LAPLAKRVFLAFPIAGRGDAEARSGDAPGARPASRSPWRRRAARKWVVSGRPVPAATGRADRAGARARFGIGADERCVLVFGGSLGARRLNDAALEAFGSASPCAVIHASGRRDHDDLRRRLDALGSPPHYHLRPYIEPFADALAAADLVVARAGGSVMELAAAGLPAVLVPYPHATADHQTGNARFIEQAGAAVVVPDAELDGPRLAREVGSLLAAPQRLGAMANAARALAKPDAAERIADELIALAR
;
A
#
# COMPACT_ATOMS: atom_id res chain seq x y z
N LEU A 1 -14.74 -10.47 -18.87
CA LEU A 1 -14.96 -11.61 -17.94
C LEU A 1 -16.09 -11.36 -16.93
N ALA A 2 -16.26 -10.14 -16.40
CA ALA A 2 -17.28 -9.86 -15.40
C ALA A 2 -18.73 -10.24 -15.79
N PRO A 3 -19.20 -10.12 -17.05
CA PRO A 3 -20.55 -10.56 -17.42
C PRO A 3 -20.80 -12.04 -17.15
N LEU A 4 -19.79 -12.89 -17.29
CA LEU A 4 -19.89 -14.36 -17.14
C LEU A 4 -19.69 -14.86 -15.70
N ALA A 5 -19.14 -14.01 -14.81
CA ALA A 5 -18.88 -14.42 -13.44
C ALA A 5 -20.16 -14.46 -12.59
N LYS A 6 -20.31 -15.45 -11.70
CA LYS A 6 -21.37 -15.49 -10.68
C LYS A 6 -21.12 -14.49 -9.55
N ARG A 7 -19.85 -14.27 -9.19
CA ARG A 7 -19.36 -13.31 -8.18
C ARG A 7 -18.13 -12.58 -8.68
N VAL A 8 -17.95 -11.35 -8.25
CA VAL A 8 -16.74 -10.54 -8.47
C VAL A 8 -16.34 -9.96 -7.13
N PHE A 9 -15.17 -10.32 -6.66
CA PHE A 9 -14.62 -9.83 -5.40
C PHE A 9 -13.77 -8.58 -5.65
N LEU A 10 -14.02 -7.54 -4.87
CA LEU A 10 -13.33 -6.26 -4.97
C LEU A 10 -12.48 -6.03 -3.73
N ALA A 11 -11.27 -5.51 -3.93
CA ALA A 11 -10.41 -5.06 -2.84
C ALA A 11 -11.00 -3.85 -2.12
N PHE A 12 -11.61 -2.93 -2.90
CA PHE A 12 -12.29 -1.72 -2.41
C PHE A 12 -13.56 -1.44 -3.20
N PRO A 13 -14.46 -0.56 -2.67
CA PRO A 13 -15.62 -0.11 -3.44
C PRO A 13 -15.18 0.58 -4.75
N ILE A 14 -15.88 0.25 -5.84
CA ILE A 14 -15.73 0.94 -7.12
C ILE A 14 -17.03 1.70 -7.34
N ALA A 15 -16.96 2.97 -7.75
CA ALA A 15 -18.14 3.79 -8.01
C ALA A 15 -19.16 3.08 -8.91
N GLY A 16 -20.40 2.95 -8.44
CA GLY A 16 -21.48 2.22 -9.12
C GLY A 16 -21.39 0.69 -9.06
N ARG A 17 -20.42 0.10 -8.34
CA ARG A 17 -20.25 -1.35 -8.18
C ARG A 17 -19.85 -1.70 -6.75
N GLY A 18 -20.64 -2.56 -6.09
CA GLY A 18 -20.36 -3.00 -4.72
C GLY A 18 -20.88 -2.10 -3.59
N ASP A 19 -21.61 -1.03 -3.91
CA ASP A 19 -22.04 0.00 -2.95
C ASP A 19 -23.32 -0.36 -2.16
N ALA A 20 -23.86 -1.56 -2.27
CA ALA A 20 -25.14 -1.90 -1.64
C ALA A 20 -25.08 -1.89 -0.10
N GLU A 21 -23.90 -2.06 0.52
CA GLU A 21 -23.73 -2.06 1.98
C GLU A 21 -23.01 -0.82 2.52
N ALA A 22 -22.27 -0.08 1.69
CA ALA A 22 -21.55 1.12 2.12
C ALA A 22 -22.46 2.35 2.34
N ARG A 23 -23.74 2.26 2.00
CA ARG A 23 -24.72 3.35 2.13
C ARG A 23 -25.77 3.14 3.25
N SER A 24 -25.55 2.24 4.17
CA SER A 24 -26.41 2.10 5.36
C SER A 24 -26.07 3.07 6.51
N GLY A 25 -25.18 4.04 6.29
CA GLY A 25 -24.92 5.16 7.18
C GLY A 25 -25.81 6.33 6.79
N ASP A 26 -26.85 6.57 7.56
CA ASP A 26 -27.87 7.58 7.50
C ASP A 26 -27.45 8.96 6.96
N ALA A 27 -27.84 9.24 5.70
CA ALA A 27 -28.09 10.61 5.28
C ALA A 27 -29.61 10.82 5.26
N PRO A 28 -30.18 11.72 6.07
CA PRO A 28 -31.61 11.97 6.05
C PRO A 28 -32.01 12.61 4.72
N GLY A 29 -32.83 11.91 3.92
CA GLY A 29 -33.41 12.42 2.69
C GLY A 29 -33.09 11.65 1.39
N ALA A 30 -32.30 10.59 1.41
CA ALA A 30 -32.04 9.79 0.22
C ALA A 30 -33.26 8.89 -0.13
N ARG A 31 -33.90 9.14 -1.29
CA ARG A 31 -34.94 8.25 -1.82
C ARG A 31 -34.40 6.83 -2.00
N PRO A 32 -35.10 5.78 -1.55
CA PRO A 32 -34.65 4.41 -1.73
C PRO A 32 -34.55 4.08 -3.22
N ALA A 33 -33.36 3.65 -3.65
CA ALA A 33 -33.10 3.22 -5.01
C ALA A 33 -34.08 2.10 -5.41
N SER A 34 -34.66 2.21 -6.61
CA SER A 34 -35.75 1.36 -7.11
C SER A 34 -35.54 -0.14 -6.84
N ARG A 35 -36.60 -0.80 -6.34
CA ARG A 35 -36.66 -2.21 -5.90
C ARG A 35 -36.70 -3.22 -7.05
N SER A 36 -36.10 -2.98 -8.21
CA SER A 36 -36.10 -3.90 -9.34
C SER A 36 -35.33 -5.20 -9.00
N PRO A 37 -35.92 -6.41 -9.21
CA PRO A 37 -35.29 -7.69 -8.85
C PRO A 37 -33.92 -7.92 -9.52
N TRP A 38 -33.74 -7.44 -10.74
CA TRP A 38 -32.48 -7.60 -11.46
C TRP A 38 -31.40 -6.59 -11.04
N ARG A 39 -31.73 -5.43 -10.49
CA ARG A 39 -30.79 -4.54 -9.81
C ARG A 39 -30.25 -5.18 -8.51
N ARG A 40 -31.10 -5.89 -7.76
CA ARG A 40 -30.67 -6.65 -6.57
C ARG A 40 -29.73 -7.81 -6.95
N ARG A 41 -30.01 -8.49 -8.06
CA ARG A 41 -29.15 -9.58 -8.56
C ARG A 41 -27.82 -9.06 -9.06
N ALA A 42 -27.80 -7.89 -9.70
CA ALA A 42 -26.57 -7.20 -10.13
C ALA A 42 -25.76 -6.71 -8.91
N ALA A 43 -26.39 -6.16 -7.89
CA ALA A 43 -25.72 -5.72 -6.65
C ALA A 43 -25.08 -6.89 -5.89
N ARG A 44 -25.74 -8.06 -5.84
CA ARG A 44 -25.19 -9.27 -5.22
C ARG A 44 -24.00 -9.89 -5.95
N LYS A 45 -23.74 -9.50 -7.19
CA LYS A 45 -22.62 -10.01 -8.00
C LYS A 45 -21.27 -9.43 -7.55
N TRP A 46 -21.27 -8.19 -7.04
CA TRP A 46 -20.07 -7.47 -6.65
C TRP A 46 -19.97 -7.45 -5.12
N VAL A 47 -18.90 -8.04 -4.59
CA VAL A 47 -18.67 -8.17 -3.14
C VAL A 47 -17.37 -7.44 -2.80
N VAL A 48 -17.44 -6.46 -1.92
CA VAL A 48 -16.26 -5.79 -1.37
C VAL A 48 -15.73 -6.65 -0.22
N SER A 49 -14.93 -7.65 -0.57
CA SER A 49 -14.34 -8.60 0.39
C SER A 49 -13.05 -8.10 1.01
N GLY A 50 -12.41 -7.11 0.40
CA GLY A 50 -10.99 -6.87 0.61
C GLY A 50 -10.12 -7.77 -0.29
N ARG A 51 -8.82 -7.67 -0.13
CA ARG A 51 -7.83 -8.54 -0.78
C ARG A 51 -7.18 -9.44 0.26
N PRO A 52 -7.08 -10.76 0.04
CA PRO A 52 -6.27 -11.63 0.88
C PRO A 52 -4.84 -11.11 0.99
N VAL A 53 -4.34 -11.02 2.20
CA VAL A 53 -2.95 -10.66 2.52
C VAL A 53 -2.30 -11.80 3.28
N PRO A 54 -0.97 -11.95 3.25
CA PRO A 54 -0.28 -12.97 4.04
C PRO A 54 -0.60 -12.85 5.53
N ALA A 55 -0.83 -13.97 6.21
CA ALA A 55 -1.23 -13.99 7.62
C ALA A 55 -0.21 -13.33 8.57
N ALA A 56 1.06 -13.27 8.18
CA ALA A 56 2.13 -12.60 8.92
C ALA A 56 2.05 -11.07 8.83
N THR A 57 1.33 -10.51 7.84
CA THR A 57 1.20 -9.07 7.66
C THR A 57 0.53 -8.43 8.87
N GLY A 58 1.18 -7.44 9.47
CA GLY A 58 0.72 -6.75 10.67
C GLY A 58 0.86 -7.54 11.98
N ARG A 59 1.46 -8.75 11.94
CA ARG A 59 1.68 -9.61 13.11
C ARG A 59 3.16 -9.90 13.39
N ALA A 60 4.07 -9.49 12.49
CA ALA A 60 5.50 -9.70 12.67
C ALA A 60 6.03 -8.90 13.87
N ASP A 61 7.00 -9.46 14.58
CA ASP A 61 7.67 -8.79 15.70
C ASP A 61 8.49 -7.60 15.20
N ARG A 62 8.10 -6.40 15.60
CA ARG A 62 8.77 -5.15 15.21
C ARG A 62 10.21 -5.09 15.72
N ALA A 63 10.48 -5.50 16.96
CA ALA A 63 11.81 -5.40 17.55
C ALA A 63 12.77 -6.36 16.85
N GLY A 64 12.38 -7.60 16.64
CA GLY A 64 13.13 -8.59 15.87
C GLY A 64 13.35 -8.18 14.41
N ALA A 65 12.32 -7.63 13.76
CA ALA A 65 12.41 -7.12 12.40
C ALA A 65 13.43 -5.98 12.28
N ARG A 66 13.39 -4.99 13.18
CA ARG A 66 14.34 -3.87 13.21
C ARG A 66 15.76 -4.36 13.44
N ALA A 67 15.97 -5.27 14.38
CA ALA A 67 17.28 -5.86 14.65
C ALA A 67 17.86 -6.57 13.41
N ARG A 68 17.04 -7.30 12.63
CA ARG A 68 17.46 -7.95 11.37
C ARG A 68 17.95 -6.96 10.31
N PHE A 69 17.43 -5.74 10.29
CA PHE A 69 17.87 -4.67 9.39
C PHE A 69 18.94 -3.76 10.01
N GLY A 70 19.35 -3.99 11.27
CA GLY A 70 20.33 -3.15 11.95
C GLY A 70 19.79 -1.76 12.31
N ILE A 71 18.47 -1.62 12.50
CA ILE A 71 17.78 -0.36 12.78
C ILE A 71 17.58 -0.21 14.29
N GLY A 72 17.97 0.91 14.85
CA GLY A 72 17.81 1.23 16.28
C GLY A 72 16.33 1.29 16.70
N ALA A 73 16.02 1.01 17.97
CA ALA A 73 14.65 0.93 18.49
C ALA A 73 13.86 2.26 18.26
N ASP A 74 14.52 3.40 18.47
CA ASP A 74 13.92 4.74 18.38
C ASP A 74 14.20 5.44 17.04
N GLU A 75 14.99 4.82 16.16
CA GLU A 75 15.33 5.36 14.86
C GLU A 75 14.11 5.34 13.92
N ARG A 76 13.83 6.42 13.20
CA ARG A 76 12.79 6.40 12.16
C ARG A 76 13.21 5.55 10.98
N CYS A 77 12.26 4.81 10.40
CA CYS A 77 12.51 3.92 9.27
C CYS A 77 11.49 4.12 8.17
N VAL A 78 11.99 4.31 6.95
CA VAL A 78 11.20 4.38 5.72
C VAL A 78 11.45 3.14 4.88
N LEU A 79 10.37 2.45 4.49
CA LEU A 79 10.42 1.33 3.55
C LEU A 79 10.09 1.85 2.15
N VAL A 80 10.97 1.63 1.18
CA VAL A 80 10.75 1.98 -0.23
C VAL A 80 10.65 0.71 -1.07
N PHE A 81 9.59 0.58 -1.88
CA PHE A 81 9.47 -0.53 -2.83
C PHE A 81 8.53 -0.23 -4.00
N GLY A 82 8.86 -0.77 -5.18
CA GLY A 82 8.07 -0.60 -6.41
C GLY A 82 7.37 -1.85 -6.92
N GLY A 83 7.50 -2.98 -6.20
CA GLY A 83 7.04 -4.30 -6.62
C GLY A 83 8.20 -5.19 -7.12
N SER A 84 7.91 -6.47 -7.42
CA SER A 84 8.91 -7.49 -7.73
C SER A 84 9.77 -7.21 -8.96
N LEU A 85 9.24 -6.47 -9.93
CA LEU A 85 9.95 -6.08 -11.16
C LEU A 85 10.73 -4.76 -10.98
N GLY A 86 10.61 -4.10 -9.84
CA GLY A 86 11.19 -2.79 -9.60
C GLY A 86 10.35 -1.65 -10.18
N ALA A 87 10.77 -0.43 -9.86
CA ALA A 87 10.15 0.79 -10.35
C ALA A 87 11.24 1.85 -10.52
N ARG A 88 11.92 1.86 -11.66
CA ARG A 88 13.14 2.64 -11.90
C ARG A 88 13.03 4.08 -11.39
N ARG A 89 11.97 4.81 -11.78
CA ARG A 89 11.79 6.20 -11.34
C ARG A 89 11.69 6.34 -9.83
N LEU A 90 10.96 5.43 -9.16
CA LEU A 90 10.86 5.42 -7.71
C LEU A 90 12.21 5.09 -7.07
N ASN A 91 12.95 4.13 -7.64
CA ASN A 91 14.26 3.73 -7.19
C ASN A 91 15.27 4.88 -7.31
N ASP A 92 15.26 5.59 -8.46
CA ASP A 92 16.13 6.73 -8.71
C ASP A 92 15.84 7.88 -7.74
N ALA A 93 14.57 8.22 -7.56
CA ALA A 93 14.16 9.25 -6.61
C ALA A 93 14.52 8.91 -5.16
N ALA A 94 14.40 7.64 -4.76
CA ALA A 94 14.77 7.20 -3.42
C ALA A 94 16.29 7.30 -3.19
N LEU A 95 17.09 6.90 -4.17
CA LEU A 95 18.55 7.02 -4.07
C LEU A 95 18.99 8.50 -4.05
N GLU A 96 18.39 9.34 -4.88
CA GLU A 96 18.66 10.79 -4.89
C GLU A 96 18.26 11.45 -3.57
N ALA A 97 17.10 11.07 -3.00
CA ALA A 97 16.58 11.66 -1.77
C ALA A 97 17.39 11.27 -0.53
N PHE A 98 17.88 10.02 -0.46
CA PHE A 98 18.35 9.42 0.78
C PHE A 98 19.75 8.77 0.66
N GLY A 99 20.31 8.67 -0.54
CA GLY A 99 21.55 7.93 -0.77
C GLY A 99 22.80 8.57 -0.16
N SER A 100 22.85 9.89 -0.01
CA SER A 100 24.00 10.58 0.59
C SER A 100 23.76 10.88 2.07
N ALA A 101 22.56 11.30 2.45
CA ALA A 101 22.16 11.63 3.81
C ALA A 101 20.66 11.38 3.98
N SER A 102 20.26 10.98 5.19
CA SER A 102 18.84 10.74 5.50
C SER A 102 18.57 11.03 6.98
N PRO A 103 17.40 11.60 7.32
CA PRO A 103 16.97 11.75 8.71
C PRO A 103 16.47 10.46 9.33
N CYS A 104 16.53 9.35 8.61
CA CYS A 104 15.97 8.05 9.00
C CYS A 104 16.73 6.90 8.34
N ALA A 105 16.59 5.70 8.89
CA ALA A 105 16.96 4.47 8.18
C ALA A 105 16.05 4.25 6.96
N VAL A 106 16.62 3.73 5.89
CA VAL A 106 15.92 3.42 4.64
C VAL A 106 16.07 1.94 4.31
N ILE A 107 14.98 1.20 4.31
CA ILE A 107 14.93 -0.15 3.73
C ILE A 107 14.43 0.00 2.30
N HIS A 108 15.24 -0.38 1.32
CA HIS A 108 14.88 -0.22 -0.10
C HIS A 108 14.87 -1.57 -0.82
N ALA A 109 13.68 -2.07 -1.17
CA ALA A 109 13.49 -3.22 -2.04
C ALA A 109 13.40 -2.75 -3.51
N SER A 110 14.54 -2.72 -4.19
CA SER A 110 14.68 -2.13 -5.54
C SER A 110 14.06 -2.96 -6.67
N GLY A 111 13.75 -4.23 -6.41
CA GLY A 111 13.52 -5.21 -7.45
C GLY A 111 14.83 -5.74 -8.05
N ARG A 112 14.80 -6.97 -8.54
CA ARG A 112 16.01 -7.66 -9.05
C ARG A 112 16.61 -6.96 -10.27
N ARG A 113 15.76 -6.40 -11.13
CA ARG A 113 16.20 -5.78 -12.39
C ARG A 113 17.10 -4.56 -12.19
N ASP A 114 16.78 -3.72 -11.22
CA ASP A 114 17.44 -2.43 -11.02
C ASP A 114 18.51 -2.48 -9.92
N HIS A 115 18.62 -3.61 -9.18
CA HIS A 115 19.43 -3.73 -7.97
C HIS A 115 20.91 -3.45 -8.19
N ASP A 116 21.51 -4.08 -9.19
CA ASP A 116 22.97 -3.99 -9.40
C ASP A 116 23.40 -2.58 -9.82
N ASP A 117 22.57 -1.90 -10.61
CA ASP A 117 22.81 -0.51 -10.96
C ASP A 117 22.73 0.41 -9.75
N LEU A 118 21.66 0.27 -8.96
CA LEU A 118 21.50 1.05 -7.74
C LEU A 118 22.60 0.75 -6.72
N ARG A 119 23.06 -0.50 -6.61
CA ARG A 119 24.16 -0.89 -5.73
C ARG A 119 25.45 -0.14 -6.10
N ARG A 120 25.85 -0.15 -7.38
CA ARG A 120 27.04 0.59 -7.83
C ARG A 120 26.95 2.09 -7.53
N ARG A 121 25.77 2.67 -7.74
CA ARG A 121 25.53 4.11 -7.47
C ARG A 121 25.57 4.40 -5.97
N LEU A 122 25.01 3.54 -5.13
CA LEU A 122 25.07 3.66 -3.67
C LEU A 122 26.50 3.50 -3.14
N ASP A 123 27.27 2.57 -3.72
CA ASP A 123 28.68 2.36 -3.37
C ASP A 123 29.52 3.60 -3.73
N ALA A 124 29.23 4.26 -4.85
CA ALA A 124 29.87 5.54 -5.22
C ALA A 124 29.55 6.68 -4.26
N LEU A 125 28.44 6.59 -3.50
CA LEU A 125 28.07 7.50 -2.42
C LEU A 125 28.67 7.10 -1.05
N GLY A 126 29.51 6.06 -1.01
CA GLY A 126 30.18 5.58 0.21
C GLY A 126 29.39 4.54 1.00
N SER A 127 28.37 3.94 0.42
CA SER A 127 27.55 2.89 1.07
C SER A 127 27.06 3.29 2.47
N PRO A 128 26.32 4.38 2.63
CA PRO A 128 25.99 4.93 3.93
C PRO A 128 25.22 3.91 4.80
N PRO A 129 25.52 3.79 6.10
CA PRO A 129 24.99 2.74 6.97
C PRO A 129 23.48 2.81 7.18
N HIS A 130 22.86 3.97 6.99
CA HIS A 130 21.42 4.16 7.10
C HIS A 130 20.63 3.62 5.89
N TYR A 131 21.29 3.21 4.78
CA TYR A 131 20.61 2.80 3.55
C TYR A 131 20.77 1.30 3.28
N HIS A 132 19.71 0.54 3.55
CA HIS A 132 19.66 -0.92 3.44
C HIS A 132 19.05 -1.33 2.10
N LEU A 133 19.87 -1.35 1.02
CA LEU A 133 19.44 -1.77 -0.30
C LEU A 133 19.35 -3.29 -0.39
N ARG A 134 18.22 -3.80 -0.89
CA ARG A 134 17.96 -5.23 -1.14
C ARG A 134 17.30 -5.41 -2.50
N PRO A 135 17.62 -6.48 -3.27
CA PRO A 135 16.91 -6.79 -4.51
C PRO A 135 15.48 -7.24 -4.25
N TYR A 136 15.28 -7.94 -3.14
CA TYR A 136 14.02 -8.48 -2.67
C TYR A 136 14.10 -8.71 -1.16
N ILE A 137 12.94 -8.67 -0.48
CA ILE A 137 12.88 -8.88 0.98
C ILE A 137 11.91 -10.03 1.27
N GLU A 138 12.39 -11.01 2.02
CA GLU A 138 11.60 -12.16 2.46
C GLU A 138 12.01 -12.56 3.89
N PRO A 139 11.06 -12.69 4.82
CA PRO A 139 9.64 -12.38 4.67
C PRO A 139 9.39 -10.85 4.58
N PHE A 140 8.48 -10.44 3.68
CA PHE A 140 8.16 -9.01 3.49
C PHE A 140 7.47 -8.40 4.71
N ALA A 141 6.78 -9.21 5.51
CA ALA A 141 6.16 -8.81 6.77
C ALA A 141 7.15 -8.15 7.74
N ASP A 142 8.42 -8.57 7.75
CA ASP A 142 9.45 -7.96 8.59
C ASP A 142 9.80 -6.55 8.13
N ALA A 143 9.88 -6.30 6.82
CA ALA A 143 10.11 -4.95 6.31
C ALA A 143 8.95 -4.01 6.67
N LEU A 144 7.72 -4.50 6.56
CA LEU A 144 6.54 -3.76 7.00
C LEU A 144 6.57 -3.49 8.51
N ALA A 145 6.92 -4.48 9.34
CA ALA A 145 6.99 -4.32 10.78
C ALA A 145 8.09 -3.35 11.23
N ALA A 146 9.23 -3.30 10.51
CA ALA A 146 10.33 -2.38 10.83
C ALA A 146 10.01 -0.92 10.50
N ALA A 147 9.15 -0.66 9.51
CA ALA A 147 8.88 0.66 8.97
C ALA A 147 7.98 1.53 9.85
N ASP A 148 8.15 2.85 9.76
CA ASP A 148 7.24 3.89 10.27
C ASP A 148 6.43 4.55 9.15
N LEU A 149 6.98 4.58 7.94
CA LEU A 149 6.39 5.16 6.74
C LEU A 149 6.79 4.32 5.53
N VAL A 150 5.93 4.23 4.56
CA VAL A 150 6.18 3.50 3.32
C VAL A 150 6.14 4.44 2.12
N VAL A 151 7.05 4.26 1.17
CA VAL A 151 7.00 4.86 -0.16
C VAL A 151 6.85 3.73 -1.18
N ALA A 152 5.75 3.70 -1.92
CA ALA A 152 5.48 2.57 -2.80
C ALA A 152 4.63 2.91 -4.04
N ARG A 153 4.67 2.01 -5.03
CA ARG A 153 3.65 1.95 -6.08
C ARG A 153 2.29 1.53 -5.49
N ALA A 154 1.21 2.05 -6.05
CA ALA A 154 -0.15 1.79 -5.58
C ALA A 154 -0.78 0.52 -6.18
N GLY A 155 0.00 -0.56 -6.24
CA GLY A 155 -0.47 -1.88 -6.66
C GLY A 155 -1.30 -2.60 -5.58
N GLY A 156 -1.38 -3.92 -5.69
CA GLY A 156 -2.12 -4.73 -4.71
C GLY A 156 -1.59 -4.67 -3.28
N SER A 157 -0.33 -4.31 -3.10
CA SER A 157 0.33 -4.16 -1.79
C SER A 157 -0.27 -3.07 -0.89
N VAL A 158 -1.08 -2.15 -1.43
CA VAL A 158 -1.76 -1.13 -0.60
C VAL A 158 -2.64 -1.76 0.48
N MET A 159 -3.17 -2.98 0.25
CA MET A 159 -3.94 -3.71 1.27
C MET A 159 -3.05 -4.35 2.34
N GLU A 160 -1.81 -4.69 2.00
CA GLU A 160 -0.81 -5.12 2.98
C GLU A 160 -0.39 -3.95 3.88
N LEU A 161 -0.25 -2.73 3.29
CA LEU A 161 0.00 -1.51 4.07
C LEU A 161 -1.15 -1.22 5.03
N ALA A 162 -2.40 -1.36 4.58
CA ALA A 162 -3.58 -1.21 5.42
C ALA A 162 -3.57 -2.23 6.56
N ALA A 163 -3.32 -3.51 6.27
CA ALA A 163 -3.26 -4.57 7.27
C ALA A 163 -2.12 -4.38 8.28
N ALA A 164 -0.98 -3.82 7.85
CA ALA A 164 0.13 -3.46 8.73
C ALA A 164 -0.09 -2.13 9.49
N GLY A 165 -1.13 -1.37 9.14
CA GLY A 165 -1.40 -0.05 9.73
C GLY A 165 -0.32 0.98 9.41
N LEU A 166 0.23 0.95 8.20
CA LEU A 166 1.35 1.81 7.80
C LEU A 166 0.89 3.02 6.98
N PRO A 167 1.29 4.23 7.40
CA PRO A 167 1.19 5.43 6.57
C PRO A 167 1.98 5.27 5.28
N ALA A 168 1.52 5.90 4.19
CA ALA A 168 2.21 5.76 2.92
C ALA A 168 2.31 7.07 2.12
N VAL A 169 3.41 7.19 1.35
CA VAL A 169 3.51 8.03 0.17
C VAL A 169 3.34 7.10 -1.04
N LEU A 170 2.24 7.25 -1.76
CA LEU A 170 1.90 6.40 -2.90
C LEU A 170 2.21 7.11 -4.21
N VAL A 171 2.94 6.40 -5.07
CA VAL A 171 3.32 6.87 -6.40
C VAL A 171 2.67 5.93 -7.43
N PRO A 172 1.47 6.23 -7.93
CA PRO A 172 0.79 5.38 -8.90
C PRO A 172 1.62 5.21 -10.17
N TYR A 173 1.66 3.98 -10.72
CA TYR A 173 2.31 3.73 -12.00
C TYR A 173 1.41 4.20 -13.16
N PRO A 174 1.84 5.16 -14.00
CA PRO A 174 0.97 5.83 -14.98
C PRO A 174 0.50 4.91 -16.11
N HIS A 175 1.24 3.81 -16.37
CA HIS A 175 0.89 2.83 -17.41
C HIS A 175 0.23 1.57 -16.85
N ALA A 176 -0.35 1.65 -15.66
CA ALA A 176 -1.11 0.54 -15.08
C ALA A 176 -2.39 0.29 -15.88
N THR A 177 -2.69 -0.98 -16.17
CA THR A 177 -3.89 -1.37 -16.92
C THR A 177 -5.14 -0.70 -16.35
N ALA A 178 -5.90 -0.01 -17.20
CA ALA A 178 -7.11 0.73 -16.80
C ALA A 178 -6.90 1.71 -15.62
N ASP A 179 -5.70 2.24 -15.49
CA ASP A 179 -5.32 3.22 -14.46
C ASP A 179 -5.66 2.80 -13.01
N HIS A 180 -5.67 1.49 -12.75
CA HIS A 180 -6.09 0.96 -11.46
C HIS A 180 -5.23 1.44 -10.30
N GLN A 181 -3.94 1.79 -10.53
CA GLN A 181 -3.08 2.26 -9.45
C GLN A 181 -3.46 3.67 -8.98
N THR A 182 -3.86 4.55 -9.87
CA THR A 182 -4.39 5.87 -9.49
C THR A 182 -5.67 5.73 -8.66
N GLY A 183 -6.57 4.83 -9.06
CA GLY A 183 -7.78 4.53 -8.29
C GLY A 183 -7.47 4.00 -6.90
N ASN A 184 -6.53 3.05 -6.78
CA ASN A 184 -6.09 2.51 -5.50
C ASN A 184 -5.48 3.60 -4.60
N ALA A 185 -4.56 4.41 -5.15
CA ALA A 185 -3.89 5.47 -4.39
C ALA A 185 -4.89 6.48 -3.84
N ARG A 186 -5.82 6.95 -4.68
CA ARG A 186 -6.86 7.91 -4.27
C ARG A 186 -7.80 7.35 -3.21
N PHE A 187 -8.15 6.06 -3.27
CA PHE A 187 -8.96 5.42 -2.23
C PHE A 187 -8.26 5.46 -0.87
N ILE A 188 -6.98 5.13 -0.81
CA ILE A 188 -6.17 5.17 0.43
C ILE A 188 -5.96 6.62 0.92
N GLU A 189 -5.73 7.56 -0.01
CA GLU A 189 -5.57 8.98 0.30
C GLU A 189 -6.86 9.60 0.86
N GLN A 190 -8.02 9.33 0.26
CA GLN A 190 -9.32 9.81 0.73
C GLN A 190 -9.68 9.29 2.12
N ALA A 191 -9.21 8.11 2.47
CA ALA A 191 -9.33 7.58 3.82
C ALA A 191 -8.35 8.23 4.82
N GLY A 192 -7.44 9.07 4.36
CA GLY A 192 -6.44 9.74 5.19
C GLY A 192 -5.22 8.88 5.54
N ALA A 193 -5.01 7.75 4.86
CA ALA A 193 -3.91 6.81 5.15
C ALA A 193 -2.67 7.02 4.26
N ALA A 194 -2.76 7.83 3.22
CA ALA A 194 -1.64 8.11 2.33
C ALA A 194 -1.61 9.56 1.85
N VAL A 195 -0.45 9.95 1.31
CA VAL A 195 -0.25 11.10 0.42
C VAL A 195 0.06 10.54 -0.97
N VAL A 196 -0.54 11.10 -2.01
CA VAL A 196 -0.30 10.67 -3.39
C VAL A 196 0.63 11.66 -4.08
N VAL A 197 1.71 11.14 -4.65
CA VAL A 197 2.63 11.88 -5.52
C VAL A 197 2.50 11.34 -6.94
N PRO A 198 2.07 12.14 -7.92
CA PRO A 198 2.03 11.73 -9.31
C PRO A 198 3.42 11.29 -9.79
N ASP A 199 3.50 10.21 -10.61
CA ASP A 199 4.79 9.72 -11.11
C ASP A 199 5.57 10.80 -11.86
N ALA A 200 4.90 11.64 -12.63
CA ALA A 200 5.52 12.74 -13.38
C ALA A 200 6.19 13.81 -12.49
N GLU A 201 5.71 13.96 -11.25
CA GLU A 201 6.22 14.93 -10.27
C GLU A 201 7.28 14.33 -9.32
N LEU A 202 7.56 13.02 -9.45
CA LEU A 202 8.49 12.33 -8.56
C LEU A 202 9.93 12.59 -8.96
N ASP A 203 10.69 13.18 -8.05
CA ASP A 203 12.14 13.31 -8.03
C ASP A 203 12.66 13.20 -6.58
N GLY A 204 13.99 13.20 -6.39
CA GLY A 204 14.60 13.10 -5.05
C GLY A 204 14.18 14.24 -4.12
N PRO A 205 14.28 15.52 -4.52
CA PRO A 205 13.86 16.66 -3.71
C PRO A 205 12.38 16.61 -3.30
N ARG A 206 11.49 16.22 -4.22
CA ARG A 206 10.06 16.06 -3.91
C ARG A 206 9.84 14.94 -2.90
N LEU A 207 10.47 13.78 -3.09
CA LEU A 207 10.36 12.66 -2.18
C LEU A 207 10.91 12.99 -0.80
N ALA A 208 12.08 13.61 -0.72
CA ALA A 208 12.68 14.06 0.55
C ALA A 208 11.77 15.01 1.33
N ARG A 209 11.14 15.96 0.65
CA ARG A 209 10.18 16.90 1.29
C ARG A 209 8.96 16.19 1.83
N GLU A 210 8.32 15.29 1.04
CA GLU A 210 7.10 14.57 1.48
C GLU A 210 7.41 13.66 2.69
N VAL A 211 8.46 12.88 2.59
CA VAL A 211 8.89 11.98 3.67
C VAL A 211 9.30 12.78 4.91
N GLY A 212 10.14 13.80 4.75
CA GLY A 212 10.61 14.64 5.84
C GLY A 212 9.46 15.33 6.58
N SER A 213 8.48 15.88 5.84
CA SER A 213 7.31 16.54 6.42
C SER A 213 6.44 15.59 7.24
N LEU A 214 6.29 14.34 6.80
CA LEU A 214 5.53 13.31 7.52
C LEU A 214 6.28 12.83 8.76
N LEU A 215 7.58 12.55 8.65
CA LEU A 215 8.40 12.09 9.78
C LEU A 215 8.51 13.15 10.88
N ALA A 216 8.50 14.44 10.52
CA ALA A 216 8.50 15.57 11.45
C ALA A 216 7.14 15.80 12.14
N ALA A 217 6.07 15.09 11.74
CA ALA A 217 4.71 15.24 12.26
C ALA A 217 4.15 13.93 12.86
N PRO A 218 4.62 13.49 14.07
CA PRO A 218 4.24 12.20 14.66
C PRO A 218 2.73 12.03 14.85
N GLN A 219 2.02 13.09 15.18
CA GLN A 219 0.56 13.07 15.33
C GLN A 219 -0.13 12.77 13.99
N ARG A 220 0.35 13.38 12.89
CA ARG A 220 -0.15 13.11 11.54
C ARG A 220 0.13 11.67 11.13
N LEU A 221 1.34 11.17 11.35
CA LEU A 221 1.67 9.75 11.10
C LEU A 221 0.77 8.81 11.89
N GLY A 222 0.52 9.10 13.16
CA GLY A 222 -0.38 8.32 14.01
C GLY A 222 -1.82 8.30 13.48
N ALA A 223 -2.34 9.45 13.04
CA ALA A 223 -3.66 9.54 12.42
C ALA A 223 -3.73 8.73 11.10
N MET A 224 -2.71 8.84 10.25
CA MET A 224 -2.61 8.06 9.00
C MET A 224 -2.53 6.56 9.27
N ALA A 225 -1.78 6.14 10.29
CA ALA A 225 -1.68 4.74 10.70
C ALA A 225 -3.02 4.18 11.18
N ASN A 226 -3.80 4.97 11.94
CA ASN A 226 -5.15 4.60 12.36
C ASN A 226 -6.10 4.49 11.17
N ALA A 227 -6.03 5.43 10.24
CA ALA A 227 -6.80 5.39 9.00
C ALA A 227 -6.47 4.17 8.15
N ALA A 228 -5.18 3.79 8.04
CA ALA A 228 -4.75 2.58 7.35
C ALA A 228 -5.36 1.32 7.99
N ARG A 229 -5.28 1.19 9.33
CA ARG A 229 -5.88 0.07 10.07
C ARG A 229 -7.39 -0.04 9.86
N ALA A 230 -8.10 1.07 9.78
CA ALA A 230 -9.54 1.09 9.54
C ALA A 230 -9.95 0.55 8.15
N LEU A 231 -9.04 0.59 7.17
CA LEU A 231 -9.24 0.03 5.83
C LEU A 231 -8.95 -1.49 5.76
N ALA A 232 -8.29 -2.06 6.76
CA ALA A 232 -7.90 -3.46 6.76
C ALA A 232 -9.11 -4.40 6.71
N LYS A 233 -8.98 -5.47 5.94
CA LYS A 233 -9.96 -6.56 5.84
C LYS A 233 -9.24 -7.88 6.14
N PRO A 234 -8.92 -8.16 7.42
CA PRO A 234 -8.11 -9.32 7.79
C PRO A 234 -8.79 -10.66 7.48
N ASP A 235 -10.13 -10.66 7.41
CA ASP A 235 -11.00 -11.79 7.09
C ASP A 235 -11.24 -12.00 5.58
N ALA A 236 -10.58 -11.23 4.71
CA ALA A 236 -10.84 -11.26 3.27
C ALA A 236 -10.69 -12.66 2.65
N ALA A 237 -9.70 -13.44 3.06
CA ALA A 237 -9.47 -14.79 2.54
C ALA A 237 -10.61 -15.75 2.94
N GLU A 238 -11.01 -15.71 4.20
CA GLU A 238 -12.09 -16.54 4.75
C GLU A 238 -13.43 -16.20 4.07
N ARG A 239 -13.77 -14.93 4.00
CA ARG A 239 -14.99 -14.45 3.33
C ARG A 239 -15.07 -14.88 1.87
N ILE A 240 -13.95 -14.80 1.12
CA ILE A 240 -13.90 -15.23 -0.27
C ILE A 240 -14.08 -16.75 -0.35
N ALA A 241 -13.44 -17.52 0.53
CA ALA A 241 -13.57 -18.98 0.58
C ALA A 241 -15.01 -19.42 0.86
N ASP A 242 -15.67 -18.82 1.85
CA ASP A 242 -17.06 -19.10 2.21
C ASP A 242 -18.02 -18.83 1.06
N GLU A 243 -17.86 -17.69 0.38
CA GLU A 243 -18.67 -17.35 -0.81
C GLU A 243 -18.45 -18.35 -1.96
N LEU A 244 -17.20 -18.78 -2.19
CA LEU A 244 -16.92 -19.78 -3.23
C LEU A 244 -17.51 -21.16 -2.89
N ILE A 245 -17.43 -21.58 -1.63
CA ILE A 245 -18.05 -22.82 -1.16
C ILE A 245 -19.58 -22.76 -1.33
N ALA A 246 -20.20 -21.64 -0.97
CA ALA A 246 -21.64 -21.44 -1.14
C ALA A 246 -22.10 -21.46 -2.61
N LEU A 247 -21.23 -21.05 -3.55
CA LEU A 247 -21.51 -21.08 -4.99
C LEU A 247 -21.31 -22.44 -5.64
N ALA A 248 -20.58 -23.35 -4.98
CA ALA A 248 -20.31 -24.71 -5.45
C ALA A 248 -21.39 -25.71 -5.06
N ARG A 249 -22.25 -25.33 -4.10
CA ARG A 249 -23.45 -26.12 -3.68
C ARG A 249 -24.66 -25.73 -4.51
#